data_68412a739b4e7f5d5661bcbf7e763634
#
_entry.id   68412a739b4e7f5d5661bcbf7e763634
#
_cell.length_a   1.000
_cell.length_b   1.000
_cell.length_c   1.000
_cell.angle_alpha   90.00
_cell.angle_beta   90.00
_cell.angle_gamma   90.00
#
_symmetry.space_group_name_H-M   'P 1'
#
loop_
_entity.id
_entity.type
_entity.pdbx_description
1 polymer ?
#
loop_
_entity_poly.entity_id
_entity_poly.type
_entity_poly.pdbx_seq_one_letter_code
_entity_poly.pdbx_strand_id
1 'polypeptide(L)'
;MIVLVGSNKGGPGKSTTAINLAVGLALRGHDVCGCDADKQHSFSIWHAFRQEQEVKPEITLVQAEGNISKTLLALDQKFDFVVVDVAGRNSTEFVTAGVVADVIIAPHLASQLDMSTIEELKKQYENWQLLNEDLKLYVYHTRGNTNASVKKKERAEFLEFMSEHPELAVLDAVNYERKPYRDSIPFGLGVLELKGRGAEDAKEEVIQLMNEVFPV
;
A
#
# COMPACT_ATOMS: atom_id res chain seq x y z
N MET A 1 14.35 2.30 -4.50
CA MET A 1 13.38 1.17 -4.49
C MET A 1 11.98 1.67 -4.78
N ILE A 2 11.29 1.08 -5.76
CA ILE A 2 9.93 1.43 -6.15
C ILE A 2 8.93 0.47 -5.48
N VAL A 3 8.08 1.00 -4.60
CA VAL A 3 7.05 0.28 -3.86
C VAL A 3 5.68 0.64 -4.40
N LEU A 4 5.07 -0.25 -5.15
CA LEU A 4 3.75 -0.03 -5.75
C LEU A 4 2.64 -0.56 -4.83
N VAL A 5 1.71 0.31 -4.45
CA VAL A 5 0.50 -0.08 -3.73
C VAL A 5 -0.68 -0.09 -4.71
N GLY A 6 -1.08 -1.29 -5.12
CA GLY A 6 -2.08 -1.44 -6.18
C GLY A 6 -2.88 -2.73 -6.06
N SER A 7 -4.13 -2.69 -6.50
CA SER A 7 -5.00 -3.86 -6.62
C SER A 7 -6.11 -3.60 -7.63
N ASN A 8 -6.71 -4.65 -8.18
CA ASN A 8 -7.72 -4.58 -9.24
C ASN A 8 -9.10 -4.09 -8.75
N LYS A 9 -9.21 -3.68 -7.49
CA LYS A 9 -10.46 -3.23 -6.89
C LYS A 9 -10.38 -1.84 -6.27
N GLY A 10 -11.48 -1.12 -6.29
CA GLY A 10 -11.66 0.11 -5.53
C GLY A 10 -11.95 -0.17 -4.05
N GLY A 11 -11.45 0.68 -3.13
CA GLY A 11 -11.82 0.66 -1.72
C GLY A 11 -11.04 -0.23 -0.75
N PRO A 12 -10.07 -1.09 -1.14
CA PRO A 12 -9.36 -1.94 -0.19
C PRO A 12 -8.29 -1.21 0.63
N GLY A 13 -8.21 0.13 0.59
CA GLY A 13 -7.28 0.90 1.42
C GLY A 13 -5.91 1.16 0.79
N LYS A 14 -5.79 1.19 -0.55
CA LYS A 14 -4.53 1.47 -1.27
C LYS A 14 -3.86 2.75 -0.78
N SER A 15 -4.53 3.89 -0.90
CA SER A 15 -3.99 5.19 -0.47
C SER A 15 -3.66 5.22 1.02
N THR A 16 -4.49 4.59 1.87
CA THR A 16 -4.20 4.45 3.31
C THR A 16 -2.91 3.67 3.55
N THR A 17 -2.71 2.57 2.82
CA THR A 17 -1.48 1.77 2.89
C THR A 17 -0.28 2.56 2.38
N ALA A 18 -0.40 3.21 1.23
CA ALA A 18 0.68 4.03 0.64
C ALA A 18 1.13 5.16 1.57
N ILE A 19 0.18 5.91 2.15
CA ILE A 19 0.44 6.98 3.12
C ILE A 19 1.21 6.44 4.33
N ASN A 20 0.74 5.35 4.94
CA ASN A 20 1.37 4.81 6.14
C ASN A 20 2.74 4.18 5.86
N LEU A 21 2.97 3.60 4.68
CA LEU A 21 4.28 3.14 4.24
C LEU A 21 5.24 4.31 4.03
N ALA A 22 4.82 5.36 3.32
CA ALA A 22 5.65 6.54 3.10
C ALA A 22 6.07 7.19 4.42
N VAL A 23 5.12 7.36 5.36
CA VAL A 23 5.40 7.88 6.70
C VAL A 23 6.33 6.94 7.47
N GLY A 24 6.08 5.64 7.46
CA GLY A 24 6.89 4.66 8.19
C GLY A 24 8.34 4.62 7.69
N LEU A 25 8.56 4.67 6.37
CA LEU A 25 9.88 4.72 5.76
C LEU A 25 10.61 6.04 6.10
N ALA A 26 9.91 7.17 6.01
CA ALA A 26 10.47 8.46 6.37
C ALA A 26 10.83 8.56 7.87
N LEU A 27 10.03 7.97 8.77
CA LEU A 27 10.35 7.87 10.21
C LEU A 27 11.54 6.95 10.49
N ARG A 28 11.86 6.00 9.60
CA ARG A 28 13.09 5.19 9.65
C ARG A 28 14.33 5.94 9.14
N GLY A 29 14.17 7.19 8.67
CA GLY A 29 15.26 8.06 8.22
C GLY A 29 15.58 7.95 6.73
N HIS A 30 14.72 7.32 5.93
CA HIS A 30 14.89 7.24 4.48
C HIS A 30 14.37 8.50 3.79
N ASP A 31 14.97 8.84 2.65
CA ASP A 31 14.45 9.87 1.74
C ASP A 31 13.34 9.26 0.88
N VAL A 32 12.10 9.74 1.05
CA VAL A 32 10.89 9.14 0.48
C VAL A 32 10.18 10.10 -0.46
N CYS A 33 9.85 9.59 -1.66
CA CYS A 33 8.95 10.26 -2.59
C CYS A 33 7.64 9.47 -2.72
N GLY A 34 6.50 10.13 -2.45
CA GLY A 34 5.19 9.64 -2.84
C GLY A 34 4.93 9.94 -4.32
N CYS A 35 4.35 8.98 -5.04
CA CYS A 35 3.84 9.18 -6.39
C CYS A 35 2.34 8.89 -6.41
N ASP A 36 1.54 9.94 -6.54
CA ASP A 36 0.07 9.83 -6.65
C ASP A 36 -0.32 9.67 -8.12
N ALA A 37 -0.74 8.48 -8.48
CA ALA A 37 -1.21 8.13 -9.82
C ALA A 37 -2.68 7.64 -9.82
N ASP A 38 -3.44 8.01 -8.77
CA ASP A 38 -4.90 7.83 -8.72
C ASP A 38 -5.61 9.15 -9.00
N LYS A 39 -6.56 9.14 -9.94
CA LYS A 39 -7.38 10.33 -10.28
C LYS A 39 -8.22 10.88 -9.13
N GLN A 40 -8.37 10.12 -8.03
CA GLN A 40 -9.00 10.62 -6.81
C GLN A 40 -8.07 11.50 -5.98
N HIS A 41 -6.76 11.49 -6.25
CA HIS A 41 -5.74 12.30 -5.59
C HIS A 41 -5.75 12.22 -4.06
N SER A 42 -6.11 11.06 -3.50
CA SER A 42 -6.18 10.89 -2.04
C SER A 42 -4.83 11.07 -1.36
N PHE A 43 -3.74 10.62 -1.98
CA PHE A 43 -2.39 10.82 -1.47
C PHE A 43 -1.98 12.30 -1.55
N SER A 44 -2.31 12.99 -2.64
CA SER A 44 -2.05 14.43 -2.82
C SER A 44 -2.81 15.28 -1.82
N ILE A 45 -4.09 14.97 -1.56
CA ILE A 45 -4.91 15.66 -0.56
C ILE A 45 -4.31 15.54 0.84
N TRP A 46 -3.92 14.33 1.24
CA TRP A 46 -3.24 14.08 2.51
C TRP A 46 -1.92 14.87 2.60
N HIS A 47 -1.14 14.86 1.51
CA HIS A 47 0.14 15.57 1.47
C HIS A 47 -0.03 17.08 1.61
N ALA A 48 -1.07 17.66 1.01
CA ALA A 48 -1.41 19.09 1.20
C ALA A 48 -1.65 19.42 2.67
N PHE A 49 -2.41 18.60 3.41
CA PHE A 49 -2.58 18.77 4.85
C PHE A 49 -1.24 18.64 5.61
N ARG A 50 -0.38 17.71 5.20
CA ARG A 50 0.94 17.53 5.82
C ARG A 50 1.81 18.78 5.66
N GLN A 51 1.82 19.39 4.47
CA GLN A 51 2.55 20.61 4.19
C GLN A 51 1.98 21.82 4.96
N GLU A 52 0.65 21.99 4.97
CA GLU A 52 -0.01 23.09 5.68
C GLU A 52 0.31 23.08 7.19
N GLN A 53 0.48 21.89 7.76
CA GLN A 53 0.78 21.71 9.19
C GLN A 53 2.28 21.54 9.47
N GLU A 54 3.13 21.71 8.45
CA GLU A 54 4.60 21.61 8.57
C GLU A 54 5.07 20.32 9.26
N VAL A 55 4.38 19.20 9.02
CA VAL A 55 4.68 17.92 9.67
C VAL A 55 6.02 17.38 9.20
N LYS A 56 6.84 16.92 10.15
CA LYS A 56 8.13 16.28 9.89
C LYS A 56 8.08 14.77 10.23
N PRO A 57 8.87 13.92 9.53
CA PRO A 57 9.78 14.27 8.42
C PRO A 57 9.03 14.75 7.18
N GLU A 58 9.70 15.54 6.34
CA GLU A 58 9.16 15.91 5.02
C GLU A 58 9.06 14.67 4.14
N ILE A 59 8.05 14.63 3.29
CA ILE A 59 7.87 13.62 2.26
C ILE A 59 7.62 14.38 0.95
N THR A 60 8.46 14.15 -0.05
CA THR A 60 8.22 14.70 -1.38
C THR A 60 7.03 14.00 -2.02
N LEU A 61 6.19 14.72 -2.78
CA LEU A 61 5.11 14.11 -3.55
C LEU A 61 5.13 14.61 -4.99
N VAL A 62 4.92 13.70 -5.93
CA VAL A 62 4.67 14.00 -7.34
C VAL A 62 3.37 13.37 -7.79
N GLN A 63 2.72 13.98 -8.76
CA GLN A 63 1.56 13.40 -9.46
C GLN A 63 2.02 12.88 -10.83
N ALA A 64 1.48 11.74 -11.26
CA ALA A 64 1.80 11.15 -12.55
C ALA A 64 0.57 10.47 -13.16
N GLU A 65 0.44 10.53 -14.48
CA GLU A 65 -0.66 9.92 -15.23
C GLU A 65 -0.13 9.19 -16.48
N GLY A 66 -0.90 8.20 -16.93
CA GLY A 66 -0.62 7.42 -18.12
C GLY A 66 0.55 6.45 -17.94
N ASN A 67 1.49 6.42 -18.88
CA ASN A 67 2.68 5.58 -18.72
C ASN A 67 3.69 6.24 -17.79
N ILE A 68 3.72 5.78 -16.54
CA ILE A 68 4.54 6.35 -15.47
C ILE A 68 5.90 5.66 -15.26
N SER A 69 6.24 4.61 -16.03
CA SER A 69 7.47 3.83 -15.84
C SER A 69 8.73 4.70 -15.85
N LYS A 70 8.87 5.61 -16.83
CA LYS A 70 10.05 6.49 -16.92
C LYS A 70 10.13 7.47 -15.77
N THR A 71 9.00 7.98 -15.32
CA THR A 71 8.92 8.88 -14.15
C THR A 71 9.38 8.14 -12.90
N LEU A 72 8.89 6.93 -12.67
CA LEU A 72 9.27 6.13 -11.50
C LEU A 72 10.76 5.80 -11.50
N LEU A 73 11.34 5.39 -12.64
CA LEU A 73 12.78 5.13 -12.75
C LEU A 73 13.63 6.39 -12.49
N ALA A 74 13.17 7.56 -12.93
CA ALA A 74 13.85 8.83 -12.66
C ALA A 74 13.77 9.26 -11.18
N LEU A 75 12.68 8.94 -10.49
CA LEU A 75 12.52 9.18 -9.06
C LEU A 75 13.36 8.20 -8.23
N ASP A 76 13.41 6.94 -8.62
CA ASP A 76 14.21 5.91 -7.95
C ASP A 76 15.70 6.23 -7.89
N GLN A 77 16.22 6.98 -8.89
CA GLN A 77 17.60 7.48 -8.88
C GLN A 77 17.86 8.59 -7.86
N LYS A 78 16.82 9.21 -7.29
CA LYS A 78 16.93 10.39 -6.42
C LYS A 78 16.52 10.13 -4.97
N PHE A 79 15.67 9.16 -4.75
CA PHE A 79 15.08 8.85 -3.44
C PHE A 79 15.41 7.42 -3.05
N ASP A 80 15.53 7.14 -1.76
CA ASP A 80 15.72 5.78 -1.26
C ASP A 80 14.49 4.91 -1.55
N PHE A 81 13.29 5.50 -1.41
CA PHE A 81 12.02 4.86 -1.71
C PHE A 81 11.08 5.75 -2.51
N VAL A 82 10.41 5.14 -3.50
CA VAL A 82 9.30 5.73 -4.24
C VAL A 82 8.04 4.94 -3.96
N VAL A 83 7.13 5.49 -3.15
CA VAL A 83 5.86 4.84 -2.80
C VAL A 83 4.78 5.32 -3.75
N VAL A 84 4.23 4.39 -4.54
CA VAL A 84 3.29 4.69 -5.63
C VAL A 84 1.88 4.27 -5.24
N ASP A 85 0.93 5.21 -5.26
CA ASP A 85 -0.51 4.96 -5.11
C ASP A 85 -1.19 5.03 -6.48
N VAL A 86 -1.85 3.96 -6.89
CA VAL A 86 -2.51 3.86 -8.21
C VAL A 86 -4.00 3.59 -8.09
N ALA A 87 -4.75 4.03 -9.10
CA ALA A 87 -6.15 3.64 -9.26
C ALA A 87 -6.28 2.11 -9.38
N GLY A 88 -7.42 1.59 -8.94
CA GLY A 88 -7.78 0.18 -9.20
C GLY A 88 -8.19 -0.08 -10.66
N ARG A 89 -8.48 -1.34 -10.99
CA ARG A 89 -9.04 -1.80 -12.26
C ARG A 89 -8.13 -1.61 -13.48
N ASN A 90 -6.97 -2.26 -13.49
CA ASN A 90 -6.09 -2.28 -14.66
C ASN A 90 -5.83 -0.88 -15.26
N SER A 91 -5.68 0.13 -14.42
CA SER A 91 -5.31 1.44 -14.95
C SER A 91 -3.97 1.37 -15.68
N THR A 92 -3.78 2.25 -16.66
CA THR A 92 -2.50 2.36 -17.38
C THR A 92 -1.34 2.57 -16.41
N GLU A 93 -1.59 3.35 -15.35
CA GLU A 93 -0.64 3.65 -14.29
C GLU A 93 -0.25 2.38 -13.53
N PHE A 94 -1.22 1.54 -13.15
CA PHE A 94 -0.96 0.28 -12.44
C PHE A 94 -0.15 -0.69 -13.30
N VAL A 95 -0.55 -0.86 -14.57
CA VAL A 95 0.14 -1.76 -15.51
C VAL A 95 1.58 -1.30 -15.74
N THR A 96 1.80 -0.01 -15.98
CA THR A 96 3.14 0.52 -16.32
C THR A 96 4.05 0.68 -15.11
N ALA A 97 3.49 0.90 -13.91
CA ALA A 97 4.25 0.87 -12.65
C ALA A 97 4.72 -0.54 -12.31
N GLY A 98 3.87 -1.55 -12.49
CA GLY A 98 4.20 -2.95 -12.19
C GLY A 98 5.43 -3.47 -12.97
N VAL A 99 5.69 -2.94 -14.17
CA VAL A 99 6.86 -3.32 -14.98
C VAL A 99 8.18 -2.92 -14.32
N VAL A 100 8.19 -1.82 -13.56
CA VAL A 100 9.41 -1.23 -12.97
C VAL A 100 9.43 -1.26 -11.44
N ALA A 101 8.40 -1.79 -10.81
CA ALA A 101 8.33 -1.91 -9.37
C ALA A 101 9.29 -2.98 -8.83
N ASP A 102 9.93 -2.73 -7.69
CA ASP A 102 10.68 -3.75 -6.96
C ASP A 102 9.74 -4.60 -6.11
N VAL A 103 8.72 -3.95 -5.52
CA VAL A 103 7.74 -4.58 -4.65
C VAL A 103 6.34 -4.07 -4.98
N ILE A 104 5.39 -4.98 -5.11
CA ILE A 104 3.96 -4.68 -5.15
C ILE A 104 3.31 -5.14 -3.85
N ILE A 105 2.62 -4.23 -3.18
CA ILE A 105 1.73 -4.56 -2.07
C ILE A 105 0.31 -4.43 -2.61
N ALA A 106 -0.43 -5.53 -2.59
CA ALA A 106 -1.77 -5.61 -3.14
C ALA A 106 -2.82 -5.73 -2.02
N PRO A 107 -3.40 -4.59 -1.55
CA PRO A 107 -4.45 -4.61 -0.53
C PRO A 107 -5.71 -5.31 -1.04
N HIS A 108 -6.25 -6.23 -0.23
CA HIS A 108 -7.49 -6.96 -0.50
C HIS A 108 -8.34 -7.11 0.75
N LEU A 109 -9.66 -7.02 0.57
CA LEU A 109 -10.66 -7.36 1.59
C LEU A 109 -10.90 -8.87 1.58
N ALA A 110 -11.26 -9.44 2.73
CA ALA A 110 -11.67 -10.85 2.82
C ALA A 110 -13.08 -11.12 2.27
N SER A 111 -13.66 -10.23 1.49
CA SER A 111 -14.96 -10.46 0.84
C SER A 111 -14.78 -11.28 -0.45
N GLN A 112 -15.77 -12.13 -0.78
CA GLN A 112 -15.72 -12.90 -2.03
C GLN A 112 -15.56 -12.03 -3.28
N LEU A 113 -16.14 -10.80 -3.28
CA LEU A 113 -16.00 -9.87 -4.40
C LEU A 113 -14.55 -9.40 -4.60
N ASP A 114 -13.81 -9.22 -3.51
CA ASP A 114 -12.39 -8.81 -3.60
C ASP A 114 -11.50 -10.02 -3.89
N MET A 115 -11.76 -11.16 -3.29
CA MET A 115 -11.03 -12.39 -3.57
C MET A 115 -11.16 -12.83 -5.04
N SER A 116 -12.32 -12.59 -5.67
CA SER A 116 -12.52 -12.90 -7.10
C SER A 116 -11.58 -12.15 -8.04
N THR A 117 -10.94 -11.06 -7.58
CA THR A 117 -9.97 -10.30 -8.38
C THR A 117 -8.54 -10.85 -8.32
N ILE A 118 -8.28 -11.84 -7.47
CA ILE A 118 -6.95 -12.45 -7.30
C ILE A 118 -6.48 -13.13 -8.59
N GLU A 119 -7.37 -13.81 -9.30
CA GLU A 119 -7.06 -14.43 -10.60
C GLU A 119 -6.55 -13.42 -11.64
N GLU A 120 -7.13 -12.23 -11.66
CA GLU A 120 -6.69 -11.16 -12.55
C GLU A 120 -5.33 -10.61 -12.14
N LEU A 121 -5.11 -10.41 -10.83
CA LEU A 121 -3.83 -9.97 -10.29
C LEU A 121 -2.71 -10.98 -10.60
N LYS A 122 -2.99 -12.28 -10.45
CA LYS A 122 -2.05 -13.35 -10.79
C LYS A 122 -1.59 -13.24 -12.25
N LYS A 123 -2.52 -13.14 -13.20
CA LYS A 123 -2.18 -12.99 -14.63
C LYS A 123 -1.33 -11.74 -14.89
N GLN A 124 -1.61 -10.65 -14.21
CA GLN A 124 -0.79 -9.44 -14.31
C GLN A 124 0.61 -9.66 -13.74
N TYR A 125 0.71 -10.29 -12.57
CA TYR A 125 1.99 -10.58 -11.93
C TYR A 125 2.86 -11.46 -12.83
N GLU A 126 2.31 -12.53 -13.41
CA GLU A 126 2.99 -13.38 -14.38
C GLU A 126 3.54 -12.57 -15.57
N ASN A 127 2.75 -11.65 -16.12
CA ASN A 127 3.17 -10.78 -17.21
C ASN A 127 4.28 -9.81 -16.82
N TRP A 128 4.23 -9.25 -15.60
CA TRP A 128 5.28 -8.36 -15.11
C TRP A 128 6.59 -9.12 -14.84
N GLN A 129 6.52 -10.33 -14.32
CA GLN A 129 7.69 -11.18 -14.08
C GLN A 129 8.45 -11.55 -15.36
N LEU A 130 7.77 -11.60 -16.52
CA LEU A 130 8.44 -11.78 -17.81
C LEU A 130 9.38 -10.60 -18.17
N LEU A 131 9.15 -9.43 -17.59
CA LEU A 131 9.91 -8.20 -17.85
C LEU A 131 10.80 -7.79 -16.66
N ASN A 132 10.48 -8.27 -15.47
CA ASN A 132 11.14 -7.95 -14.21
C ASN A 132 11.13 -9.20 -13.30
N GLU A 133 12.13 -10.06 -13.44
CA GLU A 133 12.23 -11.34 -12.73
C GLU A 133 12.38 -11.17 -11.21
N ASP A 134 12.92 -10.04 -10.74
CA ASP A 134 13.15 -9.75 -9.32
C ASP A 134 11.92 -9.16 -8.62
N LEU A 135 10.84 -8.88 -9.35
CA LEU A 135 9.61 -8.32 -8.79
C LEU A 135 9.00 -9.23 -7.72
N LYS A 136 8.74 -8.66 -6.56
CA LYS A 136 8.00 -9.31 -5.47
C LYS A 136 6.59 -8.76 -5.37
N LEU A 137 5.61 -9.64 -5.24
CA LEU A 137 4.22 -9.26 -5.01
C LEU A 137 3.70 -9.90 -3.72
N TYR A 138 3.11 -9.08 -2.87
CA TYR A 138 2.50 -9.48 -1.62
C TYR A 138 1.02 -9.13 -1.58
N VAL A 139 0.18 -10.11 -1.34
CA VAL A 139 -1.24 -9.89 -1.06
C VAL A 139 -1.40 -9.51 0.41
N TYR A 140 -2.04 -8.38 0.66
CA TYR A 140 -2.18 -7.77 1.98
C TYR A 140 -3.66 -7.73 2.39
N HIS A 141 -4.00 -8.47 3.44
CA HIS A 141 -5.36 -8.44 4.00
C HIS A 141 -5.61 -7.10 4.70
N THR A 142 -6.57 -6.34 4.21
CA THR A 142 -6.89 -5.00 4.69
C THR A 142 -8.34 -4.86 5.11
N ARG A 143 -8.60 -3.87 5.97
CA ARG A 143 -9.93 -3.54 6.51
C ARG A 143 -10.61 -4.73 7.17
N GLY A 144 -9.81 -5.62 7.77
CA GLY A 144 -10.31 -6.75 8.54
C GLY A 144 -11.18 -6.29 9.71
N ASN A 145 -12.12 -7.13 10.12
CA ASN A 145 -13.02 -6.83 11.22
C ASN A 145 -12.29 -6.82 12.56
N THR A 146 -12.57 -5.83 13.41
CA THR A 146 -11.95 -5.72 14.76
C THR A 146 -12.61 -6.60 15.82
N ASN A 147 -13.81 -7.13 15.57
CA ASN A 147 -14.49 -8.04 16.49
C ASN A 147 -13.74 -9.38 16.56
N ALA A 148 -13.32 -9.80 17.74
CA ALA A 148 -12.45 -10.96 17.94
C ALA A 148 -13.01 -12.28 17.38
N SER A 149 -14.32 -12.48 17.42
CA SER A 149 -14.96 -13.70 16.88
C SER A 149 -15.00 -13.69 15.34
N VAL A 150 -15.22 -12.52 14.73
CA VAL A 150 -15.27 -12.35 13.27
C VAL A 150 -13.85 -12.35 12.69
N LYS A 151 -12.93 -11.65 13.34
CA LYS A 151 -11.53 -11.49 12.94
C LYS A 151 -10.86 -12.83 12.61
N LYS A 152 -10.97 -13.82 13.50
CA LYS A 152 -10.34 -15.14 13.29
C LYS A 152 -10.94 -15.88 12.11
N LYS A 153 -12.27 -15.87 11.98
CA LYS A 153 -12.97 -16.54 10.90
C LYS A 153 -12.63 -15.91 9.55
N GLU A 154 -12.73 -14.58 9.47
CA GLU A 154 -12.42 -13.81 8.26
C GLU A 154 -10.99 -14.05 7.77
N ARG A 155 -10.01 -14.04 8.71
CA ARG A 155 -8.62 -14.33 8.35
C ARG A 155 -8.42 -15.77 7.88
N ALA A 156 -9.07 -16.74 8.52
CA ALA A 156 -8.99 -18.14 8.14
C ALA A 156 -9.57 -18.36 6.72
N GLU A 157 -10.73 -17.80 6.43
CA GLU A 157 -11.37 -17.86 5.10
C GLU A 157 -10.50 -17.20 4.03
N PHE A 158 -9.86 -16.06 4.35
CA PHE A 158 -8.93 -15.39 3.45
C PHE A 158 -7.72 -16.27 3.13
N LEU A 159 -7.10 -16.86 4.15
CA LEU A 159 -5.93 -17.74 3.97
C LEU A 159 -6.29 -19.05 3.26
N GLU A 160 -7.46 -19.62 3.53
CA GLU A 160 -7.96 -20.81 2.85
C GLU A 160 -8.10 -20.53 1.35
N PHE A 161 -8.74 -19.41 0.97
CA PHE A 161 -8.84 -19.00 -0.43
C PHE A 161 -7.45 -18.77 -1.06
N MET A 162 -6.55 -18.06 -0.37
CA MET A 162 -5.20 -17.80 -0.89
C MET A 162 -4.34 -19.05 -0.99
N SER A 163 -4.64 -20.12 -0.26
CA SER A 163 -3.93 -21.40 -0.39
C SER A 163 -4.11 -22.07 -1.76
N GLU A 164 -5.14 -21.68 -2.52
CA GLU A 164 -5.36 -22.10 -3.91
C GLU A 164 -4.46 -21.35 -4.91
N HIS A 165 -3.76 -20.30 -4.44
CA HIS A 165 -2.88 -19.43 -5.24
C HIS A 165 -1.47 -19.35 -4.64
N PRO A 166 -0.73 -20.47 -4.54
CA PRO A 166 0.55 -20.54 -3.82
C PRO A 166 1.67 -19.70 -4.44
N GLU A 167 1.50 -19.24 -5.68
CA GLU A 167 2.41 -18.33 -6.38
C GLU A 167 2.31 -16.86 -5.86
N LEU A 168 1.24 -16.51 -5.14
CA LEU A 168 1.07 -15.20 -4.55
C LEU A 168 1.40 -15.25 -3.05
N ALA A 169 2.45 -14.57 -2.65
CA ALA A 169 2.82 -14.48 -1.24
C ALA A 169 1.79 -13.63 -0.46
N VAL A 170 1.33 -14.16 0.67
CA VAL A 170 0.38 -13.45 1.55
C VAL A 170 1.12 -12.96 2.78
N LEU A 171 0.97 -11.67 3.10
CA LEU A 171 1.54 -11.10 4.32
C LEU A 171 0.82 -11.63 5.57
N ASP A 172 1.58 -11.87 6.63
CA ASP A 172 1.04 -12.18 7.95
C ASP A 172 0.41 -10.95 8.59
N ALA A 173 0.97 -9.78 8.33
CA ALA A 173 0.41 -8.49 8.72
C ALA A 173 -1.02 -8.33 8.18
N VAL A 174 -1.89 -7.76 9.00
CA VAL A 174 -3.29 -7.45 8.65
C VAL A 174 -3.62 -6.04 9.09
N ASN A 175 -4.20 -5.24 8.20
CA ASN A 175 -4.80 -3.97 8.56
C ASN A 175 -6.27 -4.17 8.93
N TYR A 176 -6.67 -3.70 10.10
CA TYR A 176 -8.06 -3.75 10.52
C TYR A 176 -8.78 -2.42 10.31
N GLU A 177 -10.11 -2.45 10.19
CA GLU A 177 -10.89 -1.23 10.00
C GLU A 177 -10.95 -0.44 11.32
N ARG A 178 -9.97 0.46 11.51
CA ARG A 178 -9.82 1.27 12.73
C ARG A 178 -9.98 2.76 12.45
N LYS A 179 -10.58 3.45 13.41
CA LYS A 179 -10.77 4.90 13.37
C LYS A 179 -9.48 5.70 13.16
N PRO A 180 -8.33 5.39 13.80
CA PRO A 180 -7.08 6.12 13.63
C PRO A 180 -6.64 6.31 12.17
N TYR A 181 -6.86 5.34 11.30
CA TYR A 181 -6.52 5.46 9.87
C TYR A 181 -7.27 6.58 9.16
N ARG A 182 -8.50 6.89 9.57
CA ARG A 182 -9.29 7.99 9.02
C ARG A 182 -8.99 9.30 9.72
N ASP A 183 -8.85 9.26 11.04
CA ASP A 183 -8.66 10.45 11.87
C ASP A 183 -7.28 11.10 11.64
N SER A 184 -6.27 10.37 11.17
CA SER A 184 -4.94 10.91 10.87
C SER A 184 -4.91 11.78 9.61
N ILE A 185 -5.74 11.48 8.61
CA ILE A 185 -5.69 12.09 7.28
C ILE A 185 -5.83 13.64 7.30
N PRO A 186 -6.82 14.25 8.00
CA PRO A 186 -6.99 15.71 8.02
C PRO A 186 -5.84 16.47 8.69
N PHE A 187 -4.97 15.75 9.41
CA PHE A 187 -3.79 16.32 10.07
C PHE A 187 -2.49 16.07 9.29
N GLY A 188 -2.57 15.47 8.09
CA GLY A 188 -1.39 15.12 7.31
C GLY A 188 -0.50 14.09 7.99
N LEU A 189 -1.06 13.28 8.91
CA LEU A 189 -0.34 12.29 9.70
C LEU A 189 -0.56 10.87 9.16
N GLY A 190 0.44 10.00 9.34
CA GLY A 190 0.23 8.56 9.38
C GLY A 190 -0.10 8.10 10.79
N VAL A 191 -0.60 6.86 10.95
CA VAL A 191 -0.97 6.35 12.28
C VAL A 191 0.22 6.27 13.24
N LEU A 192 1.44 6.06 12.73
CA LEU A 192 2.67 6.01 13.54
C LEU A 192 2.97 7.33 14.25
N GLU A 193 2.50 8.46 13.70
CA GLU A 193 2.72 9.80 14.24
C GLU A 193 1.63 10.25 15.24
N LEU A 194 0.51 9.52 15.32
CA LEU A 194 -0.57 9.86 16.24
C LEU A 194 -0.11 9.78 17.70
N LYS A 195 -0.47 10.79 18.50
CA LYS A 195 -0.21 10.84 19.94
C LYS A 195 -1.45 10.44 20.72
N GLY A 196 -1.26 9.79 21.86
CA GLY A 196 -2.35 9.44 22.77
C GLY A 196 -2.85 8.01 22.60
N ARG A 197 -3.70 7.60 23.55
CA ARG A 197 -4.27 6.24 23.61
C ARG A 197 -5.30 6.03 22.50
N GLY A 198 -5.34 4.81 21.95
CA GLY A 198 -6.32 4.38 20.94
C GLY A 198 -5.77 4.22 19.52
N ALA A 199 -4.49 4.58 19.27
CA ALA A 199 -3.82 4.33 18.01
C ALA A 199 -2.83 3.16 18.05
N GLU A 200 -2.58 2.59 19.23
CA GLU A 200 -1.53 1.59 19.46
C GLU A 200 -1.68 0.38 18.56
N ASP A 201 -2.88 -0.19 18.47
CA ASP A 201 -3.15 -1.32 17.59
C ASP A 201 -2.91 -0.99 16.12
N ALA A 202 -3.33 0.21 15.67
CA ALA A 202 -3.12 0.63 14.28
C ALA A 202 -1.63 0.87 13.98
N LYS A 203 -0.87 1.36 14.96
CA LYS A 203 0.59 1.49 14.85
C LYS A 203 1.25 0.13 14.73
N GLU A 204 0.86 -0.82 15.58
CA GLU A 204 1.40 -2.17 15.56
C GLU A 204 1.15 -2.85 14.21
N GLU A 205 -0.05 -2.69 13.63
CA GLU A 205 -0.39 -3.21 12.31
C GLU A 205 0.56 -2.65 11.22
N VAL A 206 0.85 -1.35 11.25
CA VAL A 206 1.79 -0.73 10.29
C VAL A 206 3.23 -1.18 10.57
N ILE A 207 3.64 -1.29 11.82
CA ILE A 207 4.98 -1.79 12.19
C ILE A 207 5.16 -3.23 11.69
N GLN A 208 4.17 -4.10 11.85
CA GLN A 208 4.21 -5.47 11.36
C GLN A 208 4.36 -5.49 9.82
N LEU A 209 3.54 -4.73 9.10
CA LEU A 209 3.67 -4.58 7.64
C LEU A 209 5.07 -4.13 7.24
N MET A 210 5.57 -3.07 7.88
CA MET A 210 6.89 -2.51 7.59
C MET A 210 8.02 -3.52 7.85
N ASN A 211 7.96 -4.29 8.93
CA ASN A 211 8.98 -5.27 9.28
C ASN A 211 8.97 -6.49 8.35
N GLU A 212 7.80 -6.87 7.86
CA GLU A 212 7.63 -8.01 6.97
C GLU A 212 8.11 -7.69 5.54
N VAL A 213 7.80 -6.48 5.04
CA VAL A 213 8.17 -6.09 3.67
C VAL A 213 9.57 -5.47 3.61
N PHE A 214 9.96 -4.70 4.62
CA PHE A 214 11.23 -3.98 4.71
C PHE A 214 11.95 -4.33 6.03
N PRO A 215 12.49 -5.55 6.15
CA PRO A 215 13.22 -5.95 7.35
C PRO A 215 14.45 -5.04 7.57
N VAL A 216 14.69 -4.66 8.83
CA VAL A 216 15.83 -3.82 9.25
C VAL A 216 17.08 -4.67 9.37
#